data_6c255a7ea9ef6ad56089732c4d0a402f
#
_entry.id   6c255a7ea9ef6ad56089732c4d0a402f
#
_cell.length_a   1.000
_cell.length_b   1.000
_cell.length_c   1.000
_cell.angle_alpha   90.00
_cell.angle_beta   90.00
_cell.angle_gamma   90.00
#
_symmetry.space_group_name_H-M   'P 1'
#
loop_
_entity.id
_entity.type
_entity.pdbx_description
1 polymer ?
#
loop_
_entity_poly.entity_id
_entity_poly.type
_entity_poly.pdbx_seq_one_letter_code
_entity_poly.pdbx_strand_id
1 'polypeptide(L)'
;MAHVNENYLKLPGNYLFATIAKKVEAYSKAHPEANIIRLGIGDVTRPLAPAIIDAMHKAVDEMGKAETFRGYGPEQGYDFLRQAIIDGDYKTRGIDLELDEVFVGDGAKTDVACIQEIFGDDLKFAVADPVYPVYLDSNVMFGHTGDWNAEKGIYDGVVYLPCTPENGFKAEPPKEKVDIVYLLSLIQPDWHGHEQRRIDQLGQSCQRKQLHHHL
;
A
#
# COMPACT_ATOMS: atom_id res chain seq x y z
N MET A 1 12.47 -18.20 27.24
CA MET A 1 12.82 -16.79 26.94
C MET A 1 12.30 -16.47 25.58
N ALA A 2 11.71 -15.28 25.39
CA ALA A 2 11.33 -14.86 24.06
C ALA A 2 12.59 -14.45 23.27
N HIS A 3 12.64 -14.81 22.01
CA HIS A 3 13.69 -14.38 21.09
C HIS A 3 13.16 -13.25 20.22
N VAL A 4 14.02 -12.28 19.91
CA VAL A 4 13.70 -11.21 18.96
C VAL A 4 13.65 -11.81 17.55
N ASN A 5 12.73 -11.36 16.73
CA ASN A 5 12.70 -11.72 15.32
C ASN A 5 13.92 -11.14 14.60
N GLU A 6 14.86 -12.02 14.21
CA GLU A 6 16.14 -11.62 13.60
C GLU A 6 15.98 -10.94 12.24
N ASN A 7 14.84 -11.08 11.57
CA ASN A 7 14.57 -10.39 10.32
C ASN A 7 14.60 -8.85 10.48
N TYR A 8 14.30 -8.33 11.68
CA TYR A 8 14.43 -6.91 11.97
C TYR A 8 15.86 -6.38 11.83
N LEU A 9 16.86 -7.25 11.96
CA LEU A 9 18.27 -6.88 11.77
C LEU A 9 18.63 -6.66 10.30
N LYS A 10 17.78 -7.14 9.38
CA LYS A 10 17.94 -6.95 7.94
C LYS A 10 17.41 -5.59 7.47
N LEU A 11 16.61 -4.89 8.29
CA LEU A 11 16.10 -3.55 7.96
C LEU A 11 17.24 -2.53 7.95
N PRO A 12 17.21 -1.54 7.03
CA PRO A 12 18.12 -0.41 7.09
C PRO A 12 17.99 0.29 8.44
N GLY A 13 19.10 0.60 9.10
CA GLY A 13 19.14 1.15 10.47
C GLY A 13 18.43 2.50 10.65
N ASN A 14 17.99 3.15 9.58
CA ASN A 14 17.24 4.39 9.59
C ASN A 14 16.12 4.38 8.55
N TYR A 15 14.91 4.69 8.99
CA TYR A 15 13.78 4.90 8.10
C TYR A 15 14.05 6.09 7.16
N LEU A 16 13.83 5.88 5.86
CA LEU A 16 14.17 6.84 4.79
C LEU A 16 13.69 8.26 5.09
N PHE A 17 12.42 8.41 5.47
CA PHE A 17 11.82 9.72 5.72
C PHE A 17 12.41 10.44 6.94
N ALA A 18 12.82 9.72 7.97
CA ALA A 18 13.51 10.30 9.12
C ALA A 18 14.89 10.82 8.71
N THR A 19 15.59 10.11 7.83
CA THR A 19 16.88 10.54 7.29
C THR A 19 16.74 11.79 6.43
N ILE A 20 15.70 11.83 5.56
CA ILE A 20 15.41 13.01 4.74
C ILE A 20 15.07 14.21 5.62
N ALA A 21 14.23 14.05 6.65
CA ALA A 21 13.86 15.12 7.57
C ALA A 21 15.09 15.74 8.24
N LYS A 22 16.02 14.92 8.74
CA LYS A 22 17.29 15.38 9.32
C LYS A 22 18.16 16.15 8.33
N LYS A 23 18.25 15.68 7.08
CA LYS A 23 19.00 16.38 6.02
C LYS A 23 18.38 17.72 5.67
N VAL A 24 17.06 17.79 5.56
CA VAL A 24 16.32 19.03 5.30
C VAL A 24 16.52 20.02 6.45
N GLU A 25 16.43 19.56 7.70
CA GLU A 25 16.67 20.40 8.88
C GLU A 25 18.09 20.97 8.90
N ALA A 26 19.10 20.12 8.66
CA ALA A 26 20.49 20.55 8.61
C ALA A 26 20.73 21.57 7.48
N TYR A 27 20.17 21.35 6.30
CA TYR A 27 20.26 22.27 5.18
C TYR A 27 19.58 23.60 5.46
N SER A 28 18.37 23.59 6.03
CA SER A 28 17.64 24.82 6.42
C SER A 28 18.41 25.66 7.44
N LYS A 29 19.12 25.02 8.38
CA LYS A 29 19.96 25.71 9.36
C LYS A 29 21.19 26.35 8.72
N ALA A 30 21.79 25.68 7.75
CA ALA A 30 22.96 26.17 7.04
C ALA A 30 22.62 27.25 6.00
N HIS A 31 21.38 27.24 5.48
CA HIS A 31 20.90 28.13 4.41
C HIS A 31 19.55 28.75 4.79
N PRO A 32 19.49 29.70 5.75
CA PRO A 32 18.23 30.30 6.20
C PRO A 32 17.48 31.06 5.10
N GLU A 33 18.20 31.51 4.09
CA GLU A 33 17.69 32.24 2.92
C GLU A 33 17.02 31.29 1.88
N ALA A 34 17.27 29.99 1.96
CA ALA A 34 16.81 29.05 0.95
C ALA A 34 15.31 28.73 1.09
N ASN A 35 14.58 28.89 -0.01
CA ASN A 35 13.19 28.43 -0.11
C ASN A 35 13.18 26.96 -0.57
N ILE A 36 13.00 26.05 0.37
CA ILE A 36 13.03 24.59 0.10
C ILE A 36 11.67 24.12 -0.40
N ILE A 37 11.64 23.62 -1.63
CA ILE A 37 10.48 22.94 -2.19
C ILE A 37 10.57 21.44 -1.84
N ARG A 38 9.63 20.94 -1.04
CA ARG A 38 9.60 19.56 -0.57
C ARG A 38 8.77 18.69 -1.53
N LEU A 39 9.42 17.82 -2.26
CA LEU A 39 8.79 16.89 -3.21
C LEU A 39 8.96 15.41 -2.80
N GLY A 40 9.46 15.15 -1.59
CA GLY A 40 9.85 13.80 -1.16
C GLY A 40 8.71 12.98 -0.55
N ILE A 41 7.59 13.59 -0.18
CA ILE A 41 6.44 12.91 0.42
C ILE A 41 5.17 13.47 -0.21
N GLY A 42 4.30 12.58 -0.70
CA GLY A 42 2.93 12.95 -1.03
C GLY A 42 2.15 13.14 0.26
N ASP A 43 1.84 14.39 0.60
CA ASP A 43 1.09 14.73 1.80
C ASP A 43 -0.22 15.44 1.43
N VAL A 44 -1.17 15.39 2.36
CA VAL A 44 -2.43 16.11 2.24
C VAL A 44 -2.15 17.61 2.46
N THR A 45 -2.34 18.40 1.41
CA THR A 45 -2.04 19.84 1.44
C THR A 45 -3.28 20.72 1.59
N ARG A 46 -4.47 20.13 1.62
CA ARG A 46 -5.74 20.84 1.74
C ARG A 46 -6.46 20.44 3.01
N PRO A 47 -7.14 21.39 3.69
CA PRO A 47 -8.02 21.07 4.81
C PRO A 47 -9.19 20.18 4.35
N LEU A 48 -9.80 19.49 5.32
CA LEU A 48 -10.99 18.68 5.07
C LEU A 48 -12.13 19.54 4.50
N ALA A 49 -12.91 18.96 3.60
CA ALA A 49 -14.10 19.61 3.08
C ALA A 49 -15.14 19.83 4.21
N PRO A 50 -15.92 20.93 4.18
CA PRO A 50 -16.91 21.21 5.22
C PRO A 50 -17.88 20.05 5.47
N ALA A 51 -18.33 19.36 4.43
CA ALA A 51 -19.22 18.20 4.56
C ALA A 51 -18.61 17.05 5.37
N ILE A 52 -17.30 16.86 5.30
CA ILE A 52 -16.59 15.83 6.12
C ILE A 52 -16.56 16.28 7.57
N ILE A 53 -16.26 17.55 7.83
CA ILE A 53 -16.24 18.09 9.20
C ILE A 53 -17.63 17.99 9.84
N ASP A 54 -18.68 18.34 9.10
CA ASP A 54 -20.06 18.22 9.58
C ASP A 54 -20.45 16.76 9.88
N ALA A 55 -20.02 15.82 9.05
CA ALA A 55 -20.25 14.40 9.28
C ALA A 55 -19.53 13.89 10.53
N MET A 56 -18.29 14.33 10.75
CA MET A 56 -17.52 13.99 11.97
C MET A 56 -18.19 14.53 13.22
N HIS A 57 -18.67 15.79 13.22
CA HIS A 57 -19.42 16.36 14.36
C HIS A 57 -20.68 15.55 14.65
N LYS A 58 -21.47 15.19 13.64
CA LYS A 58 -22.66 14.33 13.82
C LYS A 58 -22.31 12.97 14.40
N ALA A 59 -21.22 12.35 13.95
CA ALA A 59 -20.79 11.07 14.48
C ALA A 59 -20.39 11.18 15.97
N VAL A 60 -19.74 12.26 16.37
CA VAL A 60 -19.42 12.52 17.79
C VAL A 60 -20.69 12.72 18.61
N ASP A 61 -21.67 13.48 18.10
CA ASP A 61 -22.96 13.70 18.77
C ASP A 61 -23.76 12.39 18.94
N GLU A 62 -23.68 11.47 17.96
CA GLU A 62 -24.26 10.13 18.05
C GLU A 62 -23.62 9.31 19.19
N MET A 63 -22.31 9.40 19.35
CA MET A 63 -21.58 8.69 20.43
C MET A 63 -21.92 9.22 21.82
N GLY A 64 -22.45 10.44 21.94
CA GLY A 64 -22.87 11.04 23.20
C GLY A 64 -24.26 10.61 23.67
N LYS A 65 -25.01 9.82 22.92
CA LYS A 65 -26.40 9.42 23.23
C LYS A 65 -26.49 7.91 23.35
N ALA A 66 -27.19 7.45 24.40
CA ALA A 66 -27.34 6.01 24.67
C ALA A 66 -27.99 5.25 23.49
N GLU A 67 -28.95 5.89 22.80
CA GLU A 67 -29.72 5.30 21.71
C GLU A 67 -28.88 5.11 20.41
N THR A 68 -27.84 5.92 20.22
CA THR A 68 -27.02 5.92 19.01
C THR A 68 -25.56 5.57 19.27
N PHE A 69 -25.20 5.36 20.54
CA PHE A 69 -23.87 4.92 20.93
C PHE A 69 -23.54 3.58 20.28
N ARG A 70 -22.33 3.50 19.75
CA ARG A 70 -21.81 2.29 19.09
C ARG A 70 -20.58 1.80 19.85
N GLY A 71 -20.67 0.57 20.36
CA GLY A 71 -19.53 -0.13 20.96
C GLY A 71 -18.63 -0.76 19.87
N TYR A 72 -18.20 -2.00 20.09
CA TYR A 72 -17.49 -2.75 19.06
C TYR A 72 -18.36 -2.92 17.82
N GLY A 73 -17.83 -2.53 16.66
CA GLY A 73 -18.46 -2.77 15.37
C GLY A 73 -18.27 -4.20 14.87
N PRO A 74 -18.91 -4.55 13.75
CA PRO A 74 -18.61 -5.78 13.03
C PRO A 74 -17.14 -5.80 12.58
N GLU A 75 -16.50 -6.97 12.62
CA GLU A 75 -15.08 -7.15 12.26
C GLU A 75 -14.74 -6.67 10.84
N GLN A 76 -15.64 -6.85 9.90
CA GLN A 76 -15.48 -6.39 8.52
C GLN A 76 -15.79 -4.90 8.31
N GLY A 77 -16.30 -4.22 9.32
CA GLY A 77 -16.84 -2.86 9.23
C GLY A 77 -18.37 -2.84 9.11
N TYR A 78 -18.96 -1.67 9.37
CA TYR A 78 -20.42 -1.49 9.30
C TYR A 78 -20.96 -1.66 7.88
N ASP A 79 -22.07 -2.33 7.75
CA ASP A 79 -22.72 -2.60 6.46
C ASP A 79 -23.01 -1.34 5.66
N PHE A 80 -23.47 -0.28 6.33
CA PHE A 80 -23.77 0.98 5.65
C PHE A 80 -22.52 1.60 5.01
N LEU A 81 -21.34 1.45 5.62
CA LEU A 81 -20.08 1.95 5.08
C LEU A 81 -19.60 1.07 3.93
N ARG A 82 -19.62 -0.25 4.13
CA ARG A 82 -19.24 -1.21 3.07
C ARG A 82 -20.13 -1.05 1.84
N GLN A 83 -21.44 -0.88 2.02
CA GLN A 83 -22.37 -0.64 0.93
C GLN A 83 -22.10 0.70 0.23
N ALA A 84 -21.80 1.76 0.99
CA ALA A 84 -21.45 3.06 0.41
C ALA A 84 -20.17 3.00 -0.42
N ILE A 85 -19.18 2.21 0.00
CA ILE A 85 -17.94 1.95 -0.76
C ILE A 85 -18.28 1.21 -2.07
N ILE A 86 -19.08 0.14 -1.99
CA ILE A 86 -19.52 -0.61 -3.18
C ILE A 86 -20.23 0.30 -4.18
N ASP A 87 -21.21 1.05 -3.71
CA ASP A 87 -22.04 1.88 -4.59
C ASP A 87 -21.27 3.08 -5.16
N GLY A 88 -20.40 3.72 -4.35
CA GLY A 88 -19.68 4.93 -4.74
C GLY A 88 -18.40 4.66 -5.55
N ASP A 89 -17.63 3.65 -5.15
CA ASP A 89 -16.31 3.43 -5.73
C ASP A 89 -16.28 2.31 -6.78
N TYR A 90 -17.07 1.25 -6.60
CA TYR A 90 -17.00 0.08 -7.48
C TYR A 90 -18.08 0.07 -8.55
N LYS A 91 -19.36 0.18 -8.19
CA LYS A 91 -20.46 0.18 -9.16
C LYS A 91 -20.37 1.32 -10.18
N THR A 92 -19.89 2.49 -9.76
CA THR A 92 -19.65 3.61 -10.67
C THR A 92 -18.62 3.32 -11.76
N ARG A 93 -17.79 2.29 -11.54
CA ARG A 93 -16.76 1.79 -12.48
C ARG A 93 -17.18 0.49 -13.18
N GLY A 94 -18.42 0.05 -12.99
CA GLY A 94 -18.93 -1.19 -13.58
C GLY A 94 -18.42 -2.46 -12.91
N ILE A 95 -18.00 -2.38 -11.65
CA ILE A 95 -17.54 -3.52 -10.85
C ILE A 95 -18.61 -3.83 -9.83
N ASP A 96 -19.15 -5.04 -9.88
CA ASP A 96 -20.10 -5.56 -8.90
C ASP A 96 -19.33 -6.34 -7.83
N LEU A 97 -19.57 -5.98 -6.57
CA LEU A 97 -19.03 -6.67 -5.39
C LEU A 97 -20.18 -7.01 -4.45
N GLU A 98 -20.06 -8.14 -3.80
CA GLU A 98 -20.92 -8.52 -2.68
C GLU A 98 -20.40 -7.86 -1.39
N LEU A 99 -21.29 -7.75 -0.39
CA LEU A 99 -20.95 -7.05 0.84
C LEU A 99 -19.82 -7.75 1.63
N ASP A 100 -19.72 -9.07 1.55
CA ASP A 100 -18.70 -9.88 2.21
C ASP A 100 -17.31 -9.84 1.53
N GLU A 101 -17.22 -9.22 0.35
CA GLU A 101 -15.94 -8.95 -0.33
C GLU A 101 -15.27 -7.64 0.10
N VAL A 102 -15.93 -6.84 0.97
CA VAL A 102 -15.42 -5.55 1.42
C VAL A 102 -15.09 -5.58 2.91
N PHE A 103 -13.85 -5.28 3.23
CA PHE A 103 -13.33 -5.16 4.60
C PHE A 103 -12.81 -3.75 4.83
N VAL A 104 -13.15 -3.15 5.97
CA VAL A 104 -12.73 -1.80 6.34
C VAL A 104 -11.63 -1.90 7.40
N GLY A 105 -10.42 -1.52 7.03
CA GLY A 105 -9.27 -1.43 7.94
C GLY A 105 -8.99 0.00 8.39
N ASP A 106 -7.98 0.17 9.22
CA ASP A 106 -7.51 1.47 9.71
C ASP A 106 -6.45 2.12 8.79
N GLY A 107 -6.28 1.57 7.61
CA GLY A 107 -5.42 2.10 6.56
C GLY A 107 -4.57 1.05 5.87
N ALA A 108 -4.19 1.33 4.64
CA ALA A 108 -3.46 0.42 3.74
C ALA A 108 -2.17 -0.16 4.33
N LYS A 109 -1.50 0.55 5.26
CA LYS A 109 -0.27 0.06 5.88
C LYS A 109 -0.54 -1.17 6.75
N THR A 110 -1.62 -1.17 7.52
CA THR A 110 -2.07 -2.31 8.33
C THR A 110 -2.48 -3.46 7.41
N ASP A 111 -3.27 -3.17 6.38
CA ASP A 111 -3.73 -4.18 5.43
C ASP A 111 -2.54 -4.87 4.72
N VAL A 112 -1.54 -4.10 4.30
CA VAL A 112 -0.30 -4.63 3.68
C VAL A 112 0.49 -5.52 4.64
N ALA A 113 0.51 -5.21 5.92
CA ALA A 113 1.16 -6.06 6.91
C ALA A 113 0.35 -7.33 7.18
N CYS A 114 -0.95 -7.20 7.44
CA CYS A 114 -1.80 -8.32 7.84
C CYS A 114 -2.07 -9.31 6.71
N ILE A 115 -2.16 -8.86 5.45
CA ILE A 115 -2.43 -9.77 4.32
C ILE A 115 -1.36 -10.86 4.19
N GLN A 116 -0.15 -10.62 4.66
CA GLN A 116 0.93 -11.60 4.58
C GLN A 116 0.69 -12.80 5.49
N GLU A 117 -0.09 -12.64 6.57
CA GLU A 117 -0.38 -13.70 7.54
C GLU A 117 -1.29 -14.80 6.96
N ILE A 118 -1.99 -14.53 5.86
CA ILE A 118 -2.84 -15.54 5.19
C ILE A 118 -2.06 -16.44 4.22
N PHE A 119 -0.78 -16.15 4.00
CA PHE A 119 0.12 -16.94 3.14
C PHE A 119 1.15 -17.69 3.98
N GLY A 120 1.77 -18.71 3.38
CA GLY A 120 2.86 -19.47 4.04
C GLY A 120 4.18 -18.72 4.04
N ASP A 121 5.16 -19.29 4.73
CA ASP A 121 6.51 -18.72 4.89
C ASP A 121 7.32 -18.64 3.58
N ASP A 122 6.88 -19.36 2.54
CA ASP A 122 7.49 -19.39 1.21
C ASP A 122 6.91 -18.35 0.24
N LEU A 123 6.15 -17.38 0.77
CA LEU A 123 5.56 -16.30 -0.01
C LEU A 123 6.58 -15.59 -0.88
N LYS A 124 6.33 -15.56 -2.18
CA LYS A 124 7.12 -14.81 -3.16
C LYS A 124 6.35 -13.59 -3.64
N PHE A 125 6.99 -12.43 -3.63
CA PHE A 125 6.32 -11.19 -4.02
C PHE A 125 7.14 -10.35 -4.99
N ALA A 126 6.43 -9.50 -5.72
CA ALA A 126 7.01 -8.51 -6.62
C ALA A 126 6.65 -7.09 -6.19
N VAL A 127 7.59 -6.17 -6.38
CA VAL A 127 7.38 -4.73 -6.13
C VAL A 127 7.84 -3.92 -7.34
N ALA A 128 7.15 -2.82 -7.62
CA ALA A 128 7.68 -1.81 -8.53
C ALA A 128 8.98 -1.22 -7.93
N ASP A 129 9.91 -0.82 -8.77
CA ASP A 129 11.17 -0.18 -8.33
C ASP A 129 11.38 1.13 -9.10
N PRO A 130 11.33 2.29 -8.42
CA PRO A 130 11.18 2.50 -6.97
C PRO A 130 9.77 2.23 -6.43
N VAL A 131 9.70 1.86 -5.14
CA VAL A 131 8.46 1.53 -4.44
C VAL A 131 8.36 2.27 -3.11
N TYR A 132 7.14 2.37 -2.58
CA TYR A 132 6.92 2.82 -1.21
C TYR A 132 7.58 1.84 -0.23
N PRO A 133 8.52 2.30 0.62
CA PRO A 133 9.37 1.41 1.43
C PRO A 133 8.61 0.38 2.28
N VAL A 134 7.39 0.73 2.72
CA VAL A 134 6.59 -0.15 3.58
C VAL A 134 6.27 -1.49 2.94
N TYR A 135 6.09 -1.55 1.61
CA TYR A 135 5.84 -2.83 0.93
C TYR A 135 7.04 -3.77 1.03
N LEU A 136 8.25 -3.21 1.04
CA LEU A 136 9.46 -3.99 1.21
C LEU A 136 9.74 -4.28 2.69
N ASP A 137 9.69 -3.24 3.54
CA ASP A 137 10.01 -3.34 4.96
C ASP A 137 9.11 -4.34 5.69
N SER A 138 7.79 -4.36 5.39
CA SER A 138 6.87 -5.34 5.97
C SER A 138 7.25 -6.77 5.59
N ASN A 139 7.60 -7.02 4.33
CA ASN A 139 8.04 -8.33 3.89
C ASN A 139 9.41 -8.73 4.48
N VAL A 140 10.32 -7.77 4.74
CA VAL A 140 11.56 -8.03 5.49
C VAL A 140 11.25 -8.52 6.90
N MET A 141 10.34 -7.84 7.60
CA MET A 141 9.94 -8.21 8.97
C MET A 141 9.32 -9.59 9.05
N PHE A 142 8.57 -10.01 8.03
CA PHE A 142 7.99 -11.35 7.92
C PHE A 142 8.98 -12.42 7.40
N GLY A 143 10.16 -12.01 6.90
CA GLY A 143 11.19 -12.94 6.44
C GLY A 143 11.08 -13.39 4.97
N HIS A 144 10.22 -12.76 4.18
CA HIS A 144 9.92 -13.14 2.79
C HIS A 144 10.93 -12.60 1.76
N THR A 145 11.99 -11.89 2.19
CA THR A 145 12.89 -11.16 1.28
C THR A 145 14.20 -11.88 0.95
N GLY A 146 14.52 -12.96 1.64
CA GLY A 146 15.86 -13.52 1.56
C GLY A 146 16.90 -12.59 2.21
N ASP A 147 18.15 -12.67 1.74
CA ASP A 147 19.25 -11.89 2.28
C ASP A 147 19.47 -10.59 1.50
N TRP A 148 20.03 -9.59 2.21
CA TRP A 148 20.42 -8.33 1.58
C TRP A 148 21.71 -8.51 0.76
N ASN A 149 21.65 -8.17 -0.50
CA ASN A 149 22.80 -8.15 -1.40
C ASN A 149 23.34 -6.71 -1.53
N ALA A 150 24.42 -6.44 -0.80
CA ALA A 150 25.00 -5.09 -0.74
C ALA A 150 25.62 -4.63 -2.07
N GLU A 151 26.06 -5.54 -2.93
CA GLU A 151 26.63 -5.19 -4.25
C GLU A 151 25.55 -4.70 -5.21
N LYS A 152 24.38 -5.33 -5.16
CA LYS A 152 23.24 -4.99 -6.02
C LYS A 152 22.31 -3.95 -5.40
N GLY A 153 22.37 -3.76 -4.08
CA GLY A 153 21.44 -2.90 -3.33
C GLY A 153 20.00 -3.42 -3.29
N ILE A 154 19.81 -4.74 -3.31
CA ILE A 154 18.51 -5.41 -3.33
C ILE A 154 18.46 -6.59 -2.37
N TYR A 155 17.28 -7.09 -2.07
CA TYR A 155 17.08 -8.39 -1.43
C TYR A 155 16.95 -9.49 -2.49
N ASP A 156 17.72 -10.56 -2.36
CA ASP A 156 17.81 -11.61 -3.40
C ASP A 156 16.50 -12.43 -3.57
N GLY A 157 15.61 -12.45 -2.58
CA GLY A 157 14.32 -13.14 -2.65
C GLY A 157 13.16 -12.30 -3.24
N VAL A 158 13.41 -11.04 -3.57
CA VAL A 158 12.39 -10.11 -4.06
C VAL A 158 12.43 -9.98 -5.57
N VAL A 159 11.26 -9.99 -6.21
CA VAL A 159 11.13 -9.73 -7.64
C VAL A 159 10.89 -8.23 -7.86
N TYR A 160 11.91 -7.52 -8.33
CA TYR A 160 11.81 -6.11 -8.64
C TYR A 160 11.29 -5.90 -10.07
N LEU A 161 10.33 -4.98 -10.21
CA LEU A 161 9.75 -4.57 -11.49
C LEU A 161 10.24 -3.15 -11.80
N PRO A 162 11.31 -3.00 -12.59
CA PRO A 162 11.93 -1.69 -12.80
C PRO A 162 10.98 -0.70 -13.48
N CYS A 163 10.94 0.53 -12.95
CA CYS A 163 10.25 1.68 -13.53
C CYS A 163 11.30 2.72 -13.89
N THR A 164 11.78 2.69 -15.11
CA THR A 164 12.89 3.53 -15.60
C THR A 164 12.44 4.45 -16.74
N PRO A 165 13.20 5.51 -17.07
CA PRO A 165 12.88 6.34 -18.23
C PRO A 165 12.76 5.56 -19.53
N GLU A 166 13.58 4.50 -19.73
CA GLU A 166 13.64 3.68 -20.93
C GLU A 166 12.34 2.89 -21.13
N ASN A 167 11.68 2.47 -20.06
CA ASN A 167 10.39 1.78 -20.14
C ASN A 167 9.18 2.71 -19.86
N GLY A 168 9.41 4.04 -19.83
CA GLY A 168 8.39 5.04 -19.56
C GLY A 168 7.83 4.97 -18.14
N PHE A 169 8.66 4.58 -17.16
CA PHE A 169 8.29 4.40 -15.73
C PHE A 169 7.14 3.43 -15.52
N LYS A 170 7.12 2.36 -16.29
CA LYS A 170 6.02 1.40 -16.27
C LYS A 170 6.51 0.03 -15.80
N ALA A 171 5.99 -0.46 -14.67
CA ALA A 171 6.23 -1.82 -14.24
C ALA A 171 5.68 -2.82 -15.24
N GLU A 172 6.50 -3.78 -15.68
CA GLU A 172 6.05 -4.90 -16.50
C GLU A 172 5.65 -6.08 -15.60
N PRO A 173 4.76 -6.97 -16.08
CA PRO A 173 4.42 -8.18 -15.36
C PRO A 173 5.66 -9.01 -15.01
N PRO A 174 5.70 -9.62 -13.80
CA PRO A 174 6.83 -10.46 -13.40
C PRO A 174 6.99 -11.62 -14.37
N LYS A 175 8.25 -11.93 -14.76
CA LYS A 175 8.59 -13.03 -15.66
C LYS A 175 8.49 -14.40 -14.99
N GLU A 176 8.51 -14.43 -13.68
CA GLU A 176 8.42 -15.63 -12.87
C GLU A 176 7.12 -15.64 -12.05
N LYS A 177 6.78 -16.78 -11.46
CA LYS A 177 5.61 -16.90 -10.58
C LYS A 177 5.87 -16.13 -9.29
N VAL A 178 4.91 -15.29 -8.90
CA VAL A 178 4.85 -14.62 -7.59
C VAL A 178 3.44 -14.78 -7.02
N ASP A 179 3.32 -14.69 -5.72
CA ASP A 179 2.05 -14.84 -5.00
C ASP A 179 1.37 -13.49 -4.79
N ILE A 180 2.17 -12.44 -4.54
CA ILE A 180 1.68 -11.06 -4.39
C ILE A 180 2.44 -10.13 -5.34
N VAL A 181 1.73 -9.16 -5.91
CA VAL A 181 2.31 -8.04 -6.63
C VAL A 181 1.86 -6.74 -5.98
N TYR A 182 2.81 -5.98 -5.43
CA TYR A 182 2.53 -4.65 -4.89
C TYR A 182 2.65 -3.61 -6.00
N LEU A 183 1.54 -2.96 -6.28
CA LEU A 183 1.46 -1.89 -7.27
C LEU A 183 1.04 -0.59 -6.60
N LEU A 184 1.73 0.49 -6.94
CA LEU A 184 1.33 1.84 -6.59
C LEU A 184 0.90 2.53 -7.88
N SER A 185 -0.39 2.77 -8.04
CA SER A 185 -0.93 3.52 -9.17
C SER A 185 -1.37 4.90 -8.70
N LEU A 186 -0.79 5.95 -9.27
CA LEU A 186 -1.33 7.28 -9.19
C LEU A 186 -2.42 7.37 -10.29
N ILE A 187 -3.66 7.09 -9.91
CA ILE A 187 -4.80 7.25 -10.81
C ILE A 187 -4.97 8.75 -11.07
N GLN A 188 -4.44 9.22 -12.21
CA GLN A 188 -4.82 10.51 -12.74
C GLN A 188 -6.12 10.37 -13.53
N PRO A 189 -7.06 11.35 -13.45
CA PRO A 189 -8.36 11.26 -14.15
C PRO A 189 -8.27 11.06 -15.65
N ASP A 190 -7.13 11.38 -16.26
CA ASP A 190 -6.93 11.38 -17.72
C ASP A 190 -6.32 10.08 -18.28
N TRP A 191 -6.11 9.06 -17.45
CA TRP A 191 -5.48 7.79 -17.83
C TRP A 191 -6.48 6.71 -18.26
N HIS A 192 -7.59 7.13 -18.85
CA HIS A 192 -8.59 6.21 -19.37
C HIS A 192 -8.03 5.31 -20.48
N GLY A 193 -7.84 4.04 -20.17
CA GLY A 193 -7.70 2.97 -21.15
C GLY A 193 -6.34 2.30 -21.29
N HIS A 194 -5.20 2.93 -20.97
CA HIS A 194 -3.90 2.27 -21.09
C HIS A 194 -3.47 1.55 -19.81
N GLU A 195 -3.76 2.09 -18.65
CA GLU A 195 -3.36 1.52 -17.37
C GLU A 195 -4.33 0.42 -16.92
N GLN A 196 -5.62 0.57 -17.16
CA GLN A 196 -6.59 -0.48 -16.89
C GLN A 196 -6.25 -1.76 -17.65
N ARG A 197 -5.91 -1.67 -18.95
CA ARG A 197 -5.46 -2.82 -19.74
C ARG A 197 -4.21 -3.50 -19.14
N ARG A 198 -3.35 -2.77 -18.44
CA ARG A 198 -2.16 -3.30 -17.80
C ARG A 198 -2.46 -4.00 -16.49
N ILE A 199 -3.32 -3.43 -15.65
CA ILE A 199 -3.82 -4.08 -14.45
C ILE A 199 -4.53 -5.38 -14.84
N ASP A 200 -5.34 -5.35 -15.89
CA ASP A 200 -5.99 -6.53 -16.45
C ASP A 200 -4.98 -7.57 -16.96
N GLN A 201 -3.89 -7.14 -17.61
CA GLN A 201 -2.81 -8.03 -18.06
C GLN A 201 -2.02 -8.64 -16.89
N LEU A 202 -1.77 -7.87 -15.83
CA LEU A 202 -1.16 -8.34 -14.59
C LEU A 202 -2.07 -9.37 -13.92
N GLY A 203 -3.35 -9.06 -13.77
CA GLY A 203 -4.36 -9.97 -13.22
C GLY A 203 -4.49 -11.26 -14.04
N GLN A 204 -4.57 -11.15 -15.37
CA GLN A 204 -4.61 -12.32 -16.27
C GLN A 204 -3.32 -13.15 -16.25
N SER A 205 -2.16 -12.51 -16.07
CA SER A 205 -0.88 -13.22 -15.94
C SER A 205 -0.83 -14.03 -14.64
N CYS A 206 -1.32 -13.47 -13.54
CA CYS A 206 -1.45 -14.18 -12.27
C CYS A 206 -2.43 -15.35 -12.35
N GLN A 207 -3.62 -15.14 -12.92
CA GLN A 207 -4.63 -16.18 -13.08
C GLN A 207 -4.21 -17.32 -14.03
N ARG A 208 -3.58 -17.02 -15.16
CA ARG A 208 -3.10 -18.07 -16.09
C ARG A 208 -2.05 -18.99 -15.48
N LYS A 209 -1.23 -18.49 -14.55
CA LYS A 209 -0.23 -19.30 -13.86
C LYS A 209 -0.82 -20.19 -12.76
N GLN A 210 -1.97 -19.84 -12.20
CA GLN A 210 -2.69 -20.69 -11.26
C GLN A 210 -3.43 -21.86 -11.93
N LEU A 211 -3.95 -21.67 -13.15
CA LEU A 211 -4.70 -22.71 -13.88
C LEU A 211 -3.82 -23.87 -14.39
N HIS A 212 -2.50 -23.69 -14.52
CA HIS A 212 -1.60 -24.76 -14.96
C HIS A 212 -1.17 -25.75 -13.86
N HIS A 213 -1.57 -25.55 -12.61
CA HIS A 213 -1.24 -26.45 -11.51
C HIS A 213 -2.41 -27.32 -11.01
N HIS A 214 -3.59 -27.22 -11.64
CA HIS A 214 -4.77 -28.04 -11.30
C HIS A 214 -5.28 -28.90 -12.47
N LEU A 215 -4.46 -29.14 -13.49
CA LEU A 215 -4.65 -30.17 -14.52
C LEU A 215 -3.44 -31.11 -14.52
#